data_5f55d5a8fb2245d699c4f2cf316c57d5
#
_entry.id   5f55d5a8fb2245d699c4f2cf316c57d5
#
_cell.length_a   1.000
_cell.length_b   1.000
_cell.length_c   1.000
_cell.angle_alpha   90.00
_cell.angle_beta   90.00
_cell.angle_gamma   90.00
#
_symmetry.space_group_name_H-M   'P 1'
#
loop_
_entity.id
_entity.type
_entity.pdbx_description
1 polymer ?
#
loop_
_entity_poly.entity_id
_entity_poly.type
_entity_poly.pdbx_seq_one_letter_code
_entity_poly.pdbx_strand_id
1 'polypeptide(L)'
;MKSHYNIWIAESYSCQNDIIQLLKNSNLSSHLTIFCSHSKQRPELKLHADYFFQQPVVKDSSDWLLEQCKEHSIHLLFCGKHSQFIEQFREEFSRHDIQLVTGARGISKHKNVNNKFLFGQICEGLNLPSISAAKVAHVNELKQAIDEYQQRYSVICAKPVYGVYGAGFVQLSDDVSYFMKFQSNTLCNTQQFIEAYAQLEPPIEYLIMPFLQGQECSVDIACSNGKILALVTRIKFKFYQECYIEHPCHEICKILVEHFQCDGLINIQFKQDDQGAWHILEINPRPAGGFSYTQHTGINLIAELIAEKLHLVLKRPVPTTVVQVLPIIQSIKNGL
;
A
#
# COMPACT_ATOMS: atom_id res chain seq x y z
N MET A 1 -12.49 -24.20 -20.38
CA MET A 1 -11.96 -22.94 -19.78
C MET A 1 -11.91 -21.90 -20.89
N LYS A 2 -12.25 -20.64 -20.60
CA LYS A 2 -12.04 -19.55 -21.57
C LYS A 2 -10.54 -19.47 -21.88
N SER A 3 -10.19 -19.27 -23.14
CA SER A 3 -8.79 -19.18 -23.58
C SER A 3 -8.20 -17.76 -23.41
N HIS A 4 -9.08 -16.75 -23.19
CA HIS A 4 -8.70 -15.36 -23.15
C HIS A 4 -9.59 -14.54 -22.21
N TYR A 5 -9.01 -13.56 -21.48
CA TYR A 5 -9.68 -12.73 -20.49
C TYR A 5 -9.37 -11.26 -20.69
N ASN A 6 -10.38 -10.42 -20.55
CA ASN A 6 -10.23 -8.98 -20.48
C ASN A 6 -10.12 -8.57 -19.02
N ILE A 7 -9.07 -7.88 -18.64
CA ILE A 7 -8.85 -7.35 -17.30
C ILE A 7 -8.70 -5.84 -17.34
N TRP A 8 -9.18 -5.16 -16.30
CA TRP A 8 -9.09 -3.72 -16.20
C TRP A 8 -8.24 -3.32 -14.97
N ILE A 9 -7.17 -2.57 -15.20
CA ILE A 9 -6.34 -1.97 -14.17
C ILE A 9 -6.76 -0.51 -14.03
N ALA A 10 -7.63 -0.22 -13.05
CA ALA A 10 -8.09 1.13 -12.76
C ALA A 10 -6.99 1.97 -12.10
N GLU A 11 -7.24 3.28 -11.98
CA GLU A 11 -6.30 4.22 -11.39
C GLU A 11 -5.65 3.68 -10.12
N SER A 12 -4.33 3.63 -10.13
CA SER A 12 -3.52 3.27 -8.98
C SER A 12 -2.59 4.44 -8.63
N TYR A 13 -1.84 4.28 -7.56
CA TYR A 13 -0.80 5.23 -7.19
C TYR A 13 0.39 5.15 -8.18
N SER A 14 1.62 5.17 -7.70
CA SER A 14 2.82 5.20 -8.55
C SER A 14 3.10 3.93 -9.36
N CYS A 15 2.52 2.79 -8.97
CA CYS A 15 2.88 1.46 -9.48
C CYS A 15 1.98 0.91 -10.61
N GLN A 16 1.07 1.71 -11.17
CA GLN A 16 0.13 1.20 -12.19
C GLN A 16 0.84 0.69 -13.45
N ASN A 17 1.85 1.43 -13.91
CA ASN A 17 2.65 1.01 -15.06
C ASN A 17 3.41 -0.29 -14.79
N ASP A 18 3.96 -0.43 -13.59
CA ASP A 18 4.69 -1.65 -13.20
C ASP A 18 3.78 -2.87 -13.18
N ILE A 19 2.53 -2.73 -12.69
CA ILE A 19 1.51 -3.80 -12.71
C ILE A 19 1.28 -4.29 -14.14
N ILE A 20 1.09 -3.36 -15.07
CA ILE A 20 0.83 -3.67 -16.48
C ILE A 20 2.05 -4.36 -17.11
N GLN A 21 3.24 -3.81 -16.91
CA GLN A 21 4.49 -4.38 -17.43
C GLN A 21 4.74 -5.80 -16.91
N LEU A 22 4.56 -6.03 -15.61
CA LEU A 22 4.75 -7.34 -15.00
C LEU A 22 3.81 -8.41 -15.58
N LEU A 23 2.57 -8.03 -15.88
CA LEU A 23 1.61 -8.93 -16.54
C LEU A 23 2.00 -9.18 -18.00
N LYS A 24 2.40 -8.14 -18.74
CA LYS A 24 2.85 -8.27 -20.14
C LYS A 24 4.10 -9.13 -20.27
N ASN A 25 4.99 -9.08 -19.29
CA ASN A 25 6.22 -9.88 -19.26
C ASN A 25 6.02 -11.30 -18.68
N SER A 26 4.82 -11.65 -18.23
CA SER A 26 4.51 -12.99 -17.72
C SER A 26 4.01 -13.93 -18.84
N ASN A 27 4.03 -15.24 -18.58
CA ASN A 27 3.42 -16.21 -19.50
C ASN A 27 1.88 -16.09 -19.57
N LEU A 28 1.25 -15.28 -18.72
CA LEU A 28 -0.19 -15.01 -18.79
C LEU A 28 -0.54 -14.01 -19.90
N SER A 29 0.43 -13.26 -20.41
CA SER A 29 0.23 -12.21 -21.41
C SER A 29 -0.58 -12.66 -22.63
N SER A 30 -0.34 -13.88 -23.14
CA SER A 30 -1.09 -14.44 -24.28
C SER A 30 -2.57 -14.76 -23.97
N HIS A 31 -2.96 -14.78 -22.71
CA HIS A 31 -4.33 -15.03 -22.25
C HIS A 31 -5.06 -13.76 -21.81
N LEU A 32 -4.40 -12.59 -21.88
CA LEU A 32 -4.93 -11.35 -21.32
C LEU A 32 -4.99 -10.22 -22.36
N THR A 33 -6.11 -9.51 -22.37
CA THR A 33 -6.19 -8.14 -22.89
C THR A 33 -6.26 -7.20 -21.71
N ILE A 34 -5.33 -6.24 -21.63
CA ILE A 34 -5.18 -5.32 -20.50
C ILE A 34 -5.76 -3.96 -20.86
N PHE A 35 -6.88 -3.63 -20.25
CA PHE A 35 -7.49 -2.31 -20.23
C PHE A 35 -6.93 -1.53 -19.04
N CYS A 36 -6.71 -0.24 -19.20
CA CYS A 36 -6.37 0.60 -18.06
C CYS A 36 -7.03 1.97 -18.14
N SER A 37 -7.19 2.61 -16.99
CA SER A 37 -7.73 3.96 -16.90
C SER A 37 -7.06 4.78 -15.81
N HIS A 38 -7.01 6.11 -16.00
CA HIS A 38 -6.51 7.04 -15.03
C HIS A 38 -7.22 8.40 -15.14
N SER A 39 -7.48 9.08 -14.01
CA SER A 39 -8.11 10.41 -13.99
C SER A 39 -7.22 11.54 -14.52
N LYS A 40 -5.91 11.33 -14.55
CA LYS A 40 -4.92 12.27 -15.10
C LYS A 40 -4.36 11.73 -16.41
N GLN A 41 -3.81 12.63 -17.22
CA GLN A 41 -3.04 12.24 -18.40
C GLN A 41 -1.79 11.45 -17.99
N ARG A 42 -1.72 10.20 -18.41
CA ARG A 42 -0.64 9.25 -18.12
C ARG A 42 -0.23 8.54 -19.42
N PRO A 43 0.49 9.25 -20.31
CA PRO A 43 0.84 8.72 -21.63
C PRO A 43 1.69 7.45 -21.56
N GLU A 44 2.48 7.27 -20.51
CA GLU A 44 3.31 6.09 -20.32
C GLU A 44 2.49 4.80 -20.14
N LEU A 45 1.25 4.88 -19.66
CA LEU A 45 0.38 3.71 -19.54
C LEU A 45 -0.04 3.16 -20.91
N LYS A 46 -0.14 4.03 -21.92
CA LYS A 46 -0.47 3.64 -23.29
C LYS A 46 0.63 2.81 -23.97
N LEU A 47 1.86 2.84 -23.45
CA LEU A 47 2.96 2.05 -24.00
C LEU A 47 2.83 0.55 -23.72
N HIS A 48 2.13 0.20 -22.66
CA HIS A 48 2.11 -1.17 -22.17
C HIS A 48 0.71 -1.79 -22.09
N ALA A 49 -0.34 -0.97 -21.86
CA ALA A 49 -1.73 -1.46 -21.92
C ALA A 49 -2.19 -1.63 -23.36
N ASP A 50 -3.12 -2.58 -23.60
CA ASP A 50 -3.75 -2.73 -24.90
C ASP A 50 -4.73 -1.58 -25.17
N TYR A 51 -5.42 -1.12 -24.11
CA TYR A 51 -6.37 -0.01 -24.19
C TYR A 51 -6.22 0.92 -23.00
N PHE A 52 -6.25 2.23 -23.25
CA PHE A 52 -6.20 3.27 -22.22
C PHE A 52 -7.40 4.19 -22.32
N PHE A 53 -8.02 4.48 -21.17
CA PHE A 53 -9.18 5.35 -21.06
C PHE A 53 -8.95 6.47 -20.05
N GLN A 54 -9.51 7.65 -20.34
CA GLN A 54 -9.57 8.74 -19.37
C GLN A 54 -10.69 8.47 -18.39
N GLN A 55 -10.35 8.20 -17.14
CA GLN A 55 -11.29 7.93 -16.06
C GLN A 55 -11.84 9.25 -15.48
N PRO A 56 -13.14 9.32 -15.12
CA PRO A 56 -13.65 10.43 -14.32
C PRO A 56 -12.99 10.52 -12.95
N VAL A 57 -13.12 11.66 -12.28
CA VAL A 57 -12.71 11.81 -10.88
C VAL A 57 -13.58 10.93 -9.97
N VAL A 58 -13.07 10.61 -8.78
CA VAL A 58 -13.56 9.53 -7.89
C VAL A 58 -15.07 9.44 -7.69
N LYS A 59 -15.77 10.57 -7.52
CA LYS A 59 -17.19 10.56 -7.19
C LYS A 59 -18.07 9.87 -8.24
N ASP A 60 -17.64 9.93 -9.50
CA ASP A 60 -18.38 9.40 -10.63
C ASP A 60 -17.71 8.17 -11.26
N SER A 61 -16.67 7.63 -10.59
CA SER A 61 -15.85 6.57 -11.17
C SER A 61 -16.45 5.17 -11.05
N SER A 62 -17.29 4.89 -10.05
CA SER A 62 -17.86 3.56 -9.84
C SER A 62 -18.83 3.15 -10.96
N ASP A 63 -19.79 4.03 -11.25
CA ASP A 63 -20.78 3.77 -12.28
C ASP A 63 -20.14 3.73 -13.66
N TRP A 64 -19.24 4.68 -13.92
CA TRP A 64 -18.45 4.69 -15.14
C TRP A 64 -17.62 3.42 -15.31
N LEU A 65 -16.91 2.96 -14.26
CA LEU A 65 -16.13 1.72 -14.31
C LEU A 65 -17.04 0.50 -14.57
N LEU A 66 -18.19 0.44 -13.93
CA LEU A 66 -19.14 -0.65 -14.13
C LEU A 66 -19.65 -0.68 -15.58
N GLU A 67 -20.04 0.47 -16.13
CA GLU A 67 -20.47 0.59 -17.52
C GLU A 67 -19.37 0.16 -18.50
N GLN A 68 -18.14 0.67 -18.31
CA GLN A 68 -17.00 0.31 -19.13
C GLN A 68 -16.65 -1.18 -19.01
N CYS A 69 -16.72 -1.74 -17.81
CA CYS A 69 -16.49 -3.16 -17.60
C CYS A 69 -17.52 -4.02 -18.35
N LYS A 70 -18.76 -3.60 -18.38
CA LYS A 70 -19.84 -4.29 -19.16
C LYS A 70 -19.61 -4.15 -20.66
N GLU A 71 -19.36 -2.94 -21.14
CA GLU A 71 -19.14 -2.63 -22.56
C GLU A 71 -17.97 -3.45 -23.15
N HIS A 72 -16.88 -3.55 -22.39
CA HIS A 72 -15.67 -4.27 -22.83
C HIS A 72 -15.57 -5.71 -22.32
N SER A 73 -16.67 -6.28 -21.79
CA SER A 73 -16.72 -7.65 -21.28
C SER A 73 -15.55 -7.99 -20.35
N ILE A 74 -15.30 -7.11 -19.37
CA ILE A 74 -14.23 -7.27 -18.39
C ILE A 74 -14.56 -8.40 -17.42
N HIS A 75 -13.59 -9.26 -17.15
CA HIS A 75 -13.72 -10.39 -16.23
C HIS A 75 -13.17 -10.06 -14.84
N LEU A 76 -12.19 -9.16 -14.77
CA LEU A 76 -11.57 -8.75 -13.51
C LEU A 76 -11.23 -7.26 -13.54
N LEU A 77 -11.69 -6.53 -12.50
CA LEU A 77 -11.35 -5.13 -12.25
C LEU A 77 -10.40 -5.06 -11.05
N PHE A 78 -9.19 -4.56 -11.28
CA PHE A 78 -8.20 -4.28 -10.23
C PHE A 78 -8.22 -2.78 -9.89
N CYS A 79 -8.48 -2.47 -8.62
CA CYS A 79 -8.54 -1.11 -8.08
C CYS A 79 -7.40 -0.86 -7.11
N GLY A 80 -6.52 0.09 -7.40
CA GLY A 80 -5.45 0.51 -6.49
C GLY A 80 -5.81 1.72 -5.66
N LYS A 81 -6.19 2.82 -6.31
CA LYS A 81 -6.62 4.06 -5.68
C LYS A 81 -8.14 4.03 -5.48
N HIS A 82 -8.60 4.62 -4.37
CA HIS A 82 -10.03 4.66 -4.02
C HIS A 82 -10.72 3.29 -3.89
N SER A 83 -9.93 2.24 -3.70
CA SER A 83 -10.41 0.86 -3.58
C SER A 83 -11.50 0.69 -2.51
N GLN A 84 -11.40 1.40 -1.37
CA GLN A 84 -12.44 1.39 -0.33
C GLN A 84 -13.79 1.92 -0.83
N PHE A 85 -13.78 2.93 -1.70
CA PHE A 85 -15.01 3.48 -2.28
C PHE A 85 -15.61 2.48 -3.29
N ILE A 86 -14.79 1.91 -4.17
CA ILE A 86 -15.24 0.94 -5.18
C ILE A 86 -15.74 -0.36 -4.51
N GLU A 87 -15.16 -0.75 -3.37
CA GLU A 87 -15.58 -1.93 -2.61
C GLU A 87 -17.07 -1.92 -2.23
N GLN A 88 -17.69 -0.75 -2.09
CA GLN A 88 -19.12 -0.61 -1.78
C GLN A 88 -20.00 -1.21 -2.88
N PHE A 89 -19.50 -1.31 -4.09
CA PHE A 89 -20.22 -1.79 -5.28
C PHE A 89 -19.86 -3.23 -5.64
N ARG A 90 -19.15 -3.96 -4.75
CA ARG A 90 -18.70 -5.36 -5.03
C ARG A 90 -19.83 -6.27 -5.51
N GLU A 91 -20.99 -6.22 -4.86
CA GLU A 91 -22.13 -7.05 -5.24
C GLU A 91 -22.66 -6.68 -6.63
N GLU A 92 -22.63 -5.40 -6.99
CA GLU A 92 -23.05 -4.92 -8.29
C GLU A 92 -22.13 -5.45 -9.41
N PHE A 93 -20.81 -5.34 -9.22
CA PHE A 93 -19.83 -5.95 -10.14
C PHE A 93 -20.03 -7.48 -10.24
N SER A 94 -20.27 -8.15 -9.12
CA SER A 94 -20.48 -9.60 -9.07
C SER A 94 -21.73 -10.06 -9.84
N ARG A 95 -22.83 -9.28 -9.84
CA ARG A 95 -24.03 -9.56 -10.64
C ARG A 95 -23.78 -9.58 -12.14
N HIS A 96 -22.69 -8.96 -12.56
CA HIS A 96 -22.24 -8.90 -13.96
C HIS A 96 -21.04 -9.82 -14.24
N ASP A 97 -20.78 -10.81 -13.37
CA ASP A 97 -19.65 -11.73 -13.46
C ASP A 97 -18.27 -11.06 -13.52
N ILE A 98 -18.15 -9.84 -12.95
CA ILE A 98 -16.90 -9.10 -12.87
C ILE A 98 -16.28 -9.34 -11.50
N GLN A 99 -15.09 -9.94 -11.47
CA GLN A 99 -14.33 -10.09 -10.24
C GLN A 99 -13.71 -8.75 -9.83
N LEU A 100 -13.99 -8.29 -8.60
CA LEU A 100 -13.46 -7.04 -8.08
C LEU A 100 -12.30 -7.32 -7.11
N VAL A 101 -11.15 -6.67 -7.33
CA VAL A 101 -9.95 -6.73 -6.51
C VAL A 101 -9.65 -5.34 -5.94
N THR A 102 -9.71 -5.19 -4.61
CA THR A 102 -9.62 -3.88 -3.91
C THR A 102 -8.61 -3.86 -2.76
N GLY A 103 -7.87 -4.95 -2.53
CA GLY A 103 -6.90 -5.08 -1.43
C GLY A 103 -7.48 -5.65 -0.13
N ALA A 104 -8.78 -5.48 0.14
CA ALA A 104 -9.49 -6.14 1.25
C ALA A 104 -10.96 -6.33 0.89
N ARG A 105 -11.61 -7.33 1.49
CA ARG A 105 -13.04 -7.59 1.25
C ARG A 105 -13.90 -7.01 2.37
N GLY A 106 -14.83 -6.15 1.96
CA GLY A 106 -15.77 -5.50 2.85
C GLY A 106 -15.32 -4.13 3.37
N ILE A 107 -16.26 -3.20 3.41
CA ILE A 107 -16.03 -1.79 3.77
C ILE A 107 -15.46 -1.65 5.19
N SER A 108 -15.94 -2.47 6.14
CA SER A 108 -15.45 -2.45 7.52
C SER A 108 -13.96 -2.81 7.60
N LYS A 109 -13.51 -3.79 6.83
CA LYS A 109 -12.10 -4.19 6.77
C LYS A 109 -11.24 -3.07 6.19
N HIS A 110 -11.69 -2.44 5.09
CA HIS A 110 -11.04 -1.25 4.55
C HIS A 110 -10.93 -0.11 5.55
N LYS A 111 -12.01 0.20 6.29
CA LYS A 111 -11.98 1.23 7.33
C LYS A 111 -10.96 0.91 8.42
N ASN A 112 -10.91 -0.34 8.87
CA ASN A 112 -9.99 -0.78 9.92
C ASN A 112 -8.53 -0.67 9.49
N VAL A 113 -8.18 -1.10 8.27
CA VAL A 113 -6.80 -1.02 7.77
C VAL A 113 -6.36 0.41 7.42
N ASN A 114 -7.28 1.28 6.99
CA ASN A 114 -6.99 2.66 6.65
C ASN A 114 -6.90 3.59 7.87
N ASN A 115 -7.52 3.24 8.98
CA ASN A 115 -7.43 3.95 10.25
C ASN A 115 -6.29 3.36 11.10
N LYS A 116 -5.14 4.05 11.13
CA LYS A 116 -3.93 3.55 11.80
C LYS A 116 -4.10 3.33 13.30
N PHE A 117 -5.00 4.06 13.96
CA PHE A 117 -5.31 3.85 15.37
C PHE A 117 -6.08 2.56 15.60
N LEU A 118 -7.19 2.36 14.86
CA LEU A 118 -7.97 1.13 14.95
C LEU A 118 -7.16 -0.09 14.54
N PHE A 119 -6.34 0.03 13.51
CA PHE A 119 -5.42 -1.02 13.10
C PHE A 119 -4.48 -1.43 14.23
N GLY A 120 -3.85 -0.45 14.92
CA GLY A 120 -2.98 -0.70 16.07
C GLY A 120 -3.71 -1.42 17.21
N GLN A 121 -4.92 -0.97 17.57
CA GLN A 121 -5.75 -1.63 18.59
C GLN A 121 -6.12 -3.07 18.21
N ILE A 122 -6.43 -3.33 16.94
CA ILE A 122 -6.71 -4.69 16.47
C ILE A 122 -5.45 -5.56 16.57
N CYS A 123 -4.28 -5.06 16.17
CA CYS A 123 -3.03 -5.80 16.33
C CYS A 123 -2.73 -6.13 17.80
N GLU A 124 -2.95 -5.20 18.70
CA GLU A 124 -2.81 -5.42 20.16
C GLU A 124 -3.78 -6.49 20.65
N GLY A 125 -5.04 -6.42 20.24
CA GLY A 125 -6.06 -7.44 20.58
C GLY A 125 -5.75 -8.84 20.03
N LEU A 126 -4.95 -8.92 18.96
CA LEU A 126 -4.43 -10.18 18.39
C LEU A 126 -3.10 -10.62 19.02
N ASN A 127 -2.60 -9.92 20.04
CA ASN A 127 -1.27 -10.11 20.64
C ASN A 127 -0.12 -10.05 19.62
N LEU A 128 -0.26 -9.20 18.61
CA LEU A 128 0.79 -8.96 17.63
C LEU A 128 1.69 -7.78 18.07
N PRO A 129 2.97 -7.76 17.68
CA PRO A 129 3.91 -6.72 18.05
C PRO A 129 3.56 -5.39 17.38
N SER A 130 2.66 -4.63 17.98
CA SER A 130 2.24 -3.30 17.56
C SER A 130 2.93 -2.20 18.37
N ILE A 131 2.85 -0.96 17.91
CA ILE A 131 3.40 0.19 18.61
C ILE A 131 2.25 0.90 19.31
N SER A 132 2.37 1.06 20.63
CA SER A 132 1.40 1.84 21.42
C SER A 132 1.39 3.29 20.96
N ALA A 133 0.21 3.86 20.76
CA ALA A 133 0.03 5.23 20.30
C ALA A 133 -1.13 5.93 21.00
N ALA A 134 -0.95 7.20 21.36
CA ALA A 134 -2.03 8.06 21.81
C ALA A 134 -2.69 8.75 20.59
N LYS A 135 -4.01 8.61 20.46
CA LYS A 135 -4.77 9.36 19.45
C LYS A 135 -5.18 10.70 20.02
N VAL A 136 -4.95 11.78 19.27
CA VAL A 136 -5.27 13.16 19.63
C VAL A 136 -6.08 13.83 18.53
N ALA A 137 -7.07 14.63 18.91
CA ALA A 137 -7.93 15.40 18.01
C ALA A 137 -7.93 16.91 18.35
N HIS A 138 -7.38 17.28 19.51
CA HIS A 138 -7.35 18.67 19.99
C HIS A 138 -5.99 19.03 20.56
N VAL A 139 -5.64 20.32 20.54
CA VAL A 139 -4.32 20.81 20.96
C VAL A 139 -3.97 20.47 22.42
N ASN A 140 -4.97 20.43 23.31
CA ASN A 140 -4.71 20.08 24.73
C ASN A 140 -4.37 18.59 24.88
N GLU A 141 -5.08 17.71 24.15
CA GLU A 141 -4.76 16.26 24.09
C GLU A 141 -3.37 16.05 23.49
N LEU A 142 -3.02 16.83 22.45
CA LEU A 142 -1.71 16.76 21.80
C LEU A 142 -0.60 17.10 22.81
N LYS A 143 -0.72 18.20 23.57
CA LYS A 143 0.27 18.60 24.57
C LYS A 143 0.44 17.52 25.64
N GLN A 144 -0.68 17.05 26.20
CA GLN A 144 -0.64 16.00 27.21
C GLN A 144 0.03 14.72 26.69
N ALA A 145 -0.34 14.26 25.47
CA ALA A 145 0.24 13.07 24.88
C ALA A 145 1.77 13.24 24.62
N ILE A 146 2.21 14.41 24.15
CA ILE A 146 3.62 14.71 23.96
C ILE A 146 4.36 14.61 25.30
N ASP A 147 3.87 15.30 26.35
CA ASP A 147 4.49 15.29 27.66
C ASP A 147 4.61 13.89 28.24
N GLU A 148 3.53 13.07 28.14
CA GLU A 148 3.52 11.68 28.62
C GLU A 148 4.51 10.79 27.86
N TYR A 149 4.59 10.94 26.52
CA TYR A 149 5.46 10.10 25.71
C TYR A 149 6.93 10.51 25.80
N GLN A 150 7.25 11.80 25.95
CA GLN A 150 8.62 12.28 26.17
C GLN A 150 9.20 11.82 27.53
N GLN A 151 8.34 11.59 28.53
CA GLN A 151 8.78 11.00 29.81
C GLN A 151 9.19 9.53 29.71
N ARG A 152 8.67 8.80 28.70
CA ARG A 152 8.86 7.35 28.54
C ARG A 152 9.85 6.99 27.44
N TYR A 153 9.97 7.82 26.42
CA TYR A 153 10.72 7.53 25.20
C TYR A 153 11.68 8.68 24.87
N SER A 154 12.91 8.32 24.50
CA SER A 154 13.93 9.30 24.11
C SER A 154 13.59 10.05 22.83
N VAL A 155 12.84 9.41 21.91
CA VAL A 155 12.42 10.00 20.64
C VAL A 155 10.97 9.64 20.38
N ILE A 156 10.18 10.65 20.04
CA ILE A 156 8.76 10.48 19.69
C ILE A 156 8.47 11.01 18.30
N CYS A 157 7.35 10.59 17.74
CA CYS A 157 6.88 11.07 16.44
C CYS A 157 5.38 11.31 16.44
N ALA A 158 4.94 12.15 15.52
CA ALA A 158 3.55 12.42 15.22
C ALA A 158 3.20 11.91 13.81
N LYS A 159 2.07 11.23 13.67
CA LYS A 159 1.62 10.62 12.41
C LYS A 159 0.11 10.82 12.27
N PRO A 160 -0.42 11.32 11.13
CA PRO A 160 -1.87 11.39 10.93
C PRO A 160 -2.51 10.01 11.01
N VAL A 161 -3.71 9.92 11.60
CA VAL A 161 -4.50 8.67 11.66
C VAL A 161 -4.79 8.16 10.25
N TYR A 162 -5.14 9.07 9.34
CA TYR A 162 -5.34 8.79 7.93
C TYR A 162 -4.26 9.45 7.08
N GLY A 163 -3.78 8.78 6.06
CA GLY A 163 -2.79 9.33 5.13
C GLY A 163 -2.00 8.24 4.42
N VAL A 164 -1.33 8.65 3.34
CA VAL A 164 -0.51 7.78 2.49
C VAL A 164 0.87 8.41 2.27
N TYR A 165 1.87 7.61 1.94
CA TYR A 165 3.23 8.06 1.62
C TYR A 165 3.95 8.81 2.76
N GLY A 166 3.59 8.57 4.02
CA GLY A 166 4.19 9.28 5.15
C GLY A 166 3.83 10.76 5.22
N ALA A 167 2.84 11.22 4.44
CA ALA A 167 2.41 12.61 4.48
C ALA A 167 1.97 13.02 5.89
N GLY A 168 2.55 14.10 6.41
CA GLY A 168 2.28 14.60 7.76
C GLY A 168 3.00 13.85 8.89
N PHE A 169 3.83 12.83 8.58
CA PHE A 169 4.70 12.19 9.57
C PHE A 169 5.85 13.13 9.93
N VAL A 170 6.07 13.33 11.24
CA VAL A 170 7.21 14.09 11.75
C VAL A 170 7.79 13.45 13.02
N GLN A 171 9.08 13.46 13.14
CA GLN A 171 9.80 13.20 14.38
C GLN A 171 9.88 14.51 15.18
N LEU A 172 9.45 14.49 16.43
CA LEU A 172 9.40 15.65 17.31
C LEU A 172 10.70 15.73 18.16
N SER A 173 11.27 16.91 18.26
CA SER A 173 12.43 17.18 19.11
C SER A 173 12.48 18.67 19.46
N ASP A 174 12.81 18.97 20.72
CA ASP A 174 12.91 20.34 21.20
C ASP A 174 14.17 21.05 20.70
N ASP A 175 15.21 20.28 20.35
CA ASP A 175 16.50 20.78 19.89
C ASP A 175 16.55 21.12 18.39
N VAL A 176 15.46 20.87 17.64
CA VAL A 176 15.43 21.12 16.19
C VAL A 176 15.21 22.59 15.89
N SER A 177 16.23 23.25 15.33
CA SER A 177 16.08 24.59 14.79
C SER A 177 15.36 24.62 13.43
N TYR A 178 14.80 25.77 13.07
CA TYR A 178 14.15 25.98 11.78
C TYR A 178 15.03 25.56 10.58
N PHE A 179 16.31 25.88 10.62
CA PHE A 179 17.24 25.59 9.53
C PHE A 179 17.60 24.09 9.41
N MET A 180 17.44 23.30 10.47
CA MET A 180 17.64 21.84 10.38
C MET A 180 16.57 21.15 9.52
N LYS A 181 15.41 21.76 9.32
CA LYS A 181 14.37 21.26 8.42
C LYS A 181 14.83 21.17 6.95
N PHE A 182 15.80 21.99 6.55
CA PHE A 182 16.39 21.90 5.20
C PHE A 182 17.27 20.66 5.00
N GLN A 183 17.70 20.04 6.10
CA GLN A 183 18.49 18.80 6.07
C GLN A 183 17.60 17.55 6.16
N SER A 184 16.43 17.67 6.80
CA SER A 184 15.46 16.57 6.94
C SER A 184 14.04 17.13 7.00
N ASN A 185 13.21 16.70 6.05
CA ASN A 185 11.80 17.08 6.00
C ASN A 185 10.92 16.32 7.02
N THR A 186 11.49 15.37 7.75
CA THR A 186 10.79 14.59 8.78
C THR A 186 11.05 15.09 10.20
N LEU A 187 12.03 15.98 10.42
CA LEU A 187 12.28 16.57 11.73
C LEU A 187 11.43 17.83 11.95
N CYS A 188 10.84 17.95 13.13
CA CYS A 188 10.06 19.11 13.51
C CYS A 188 10.33 19.51 14.97
N ASN A 189 10.46 20.82 15.23
CA ASN A 189 10.49 21.32 16.59
C ASN A 189 9.12 21.09 17.25
N THR A 190 9.13 20.56 18.46
CA THR A 190 7.90 20.18 19.20
C THR A 190 6.97 21.36 19.40
N GLN A 191 7.49 22.50 19.87
CA GLN A 191 6.68 23.69 20.11
C GLN A 191 6.09 24.26 18.81
N GLN A 192 6.87 24.30 17.72
CA GLN A 192 6.36 24.74 16.41
C GLN A 192 5.27 23.80 15.85
N PHE A 193 5.38 22.49 16.11
CA PHE A 193 4.34 21.53 15.73
C PHE A 193 3.05 21.80 16.50
N ILE A 194 3.12 22.01 17.81
CA ILE A 194 1.97 22.32 18.66
C ILE A 194 1.29 23.62 18.21
N GLU A 195 2.07 24.67 17.95
CA GLU A 195 1.54 25.97 17.49
C GLU A 195 0.85 25.87 16.13
N ALA A 196 1.46 25.13 15.18
CA ALA A 196 0.87 24.89 13.86
C ALA A 196 -0.40 24.04 13.96
N TYR A 197 -0.39 23.00 14.81
CA TYR A 197 -1.55 22.14 15.03
C TYR A 197 -2.74 22.91 15.62
N ALA A 198 -2.49 23.85 16.51
CA ALA A 198 -3.53 24.68 17.13
C ALA A 198 -4.27 25.59 16.13
N GLN A 199 -3.71 25.81 14.94
CA GLN A 199 -4.29 26.64 13.88
C GLN A 199 -5.09 25.81 12.83
N LEU A 200 -5.14 24.48 12.98
CA LEU A 200 -5.86 23.62 12.02
C LEU A 200 -7.38 23.70 12.25
N GLU A 201 -8.11 24.09 11.22
CA GLU A 201 -9.57 24.10 11.17
C GLU A 201 -10.08 23.41 9.89
N PRO A 202 -10.78 22.28 9.99
CA PRO A 202 -10.98 21.45 11.19
C PRO A 202 -9.70 20.75 11.66
N PRO A 203 -9.63 20.34 12.94
CA PRO A 203 -8.47 19.62 13.45
C PRO A 203 -8.34 18.25 12.77
N ILE A 204 -7.07 17.82 12.58
CA ILE A 204 -6.74 16.52 12.01
C ILE A 204 -6.39 15.57 13.15
N GLU A 205 -6.94 14.35 13.15
CA GLU A 205 -6.55 13.33 14.11
C GLU A 205 -5.11 12.86 13.89
N TYR A 206 -4.29 12.91 14.92
CA TYR A 206 -2.91 12.45 14.94
C TYR A 206 -2.69 11.32 15.95
N LEU A 207 -1.64 10.55 15.73
CA LEU A 207 -1.06 9.61 16.66
C LEU A 207 0.25 10.17 17.19
N ILE A 208 0.44 10.18 18.51
CA ILE A 208 1.73 10.40 19.18
C ILE A 208 2.23 9.03 19.62
N MET A 209 3.45 8.69 19.25
CA MET A 209 4.01 7.36 19.45
C MET A 209 5.54 7.40 19.54
N PRO A 210 6.19 6.35 20.12
CA PRO A 210 7.65 6.26 20.08
C PRO A 210 8.14 6.18 18.63
N PHE A 211 9.26 6.84 18.36
CA PHE A 211 9.95 6.73 17.09
C PHE A 211 10.96 5.57 17.16
N LEU A 212 10.71 4.51 16.41
CA LEU A 212 11.63 3.39 16.30
C LEU A 212 12.79 3.76 15.37
N GLN A 213 14.04 3.55 15.81
CA GLN A 213 15.25 3.95 15.07
C GLN A 213 15.84 2.83 14.20
N GLY A 214 15.41 1.59 14.41
CA GLY A 214 15.91 0.42 13.70
C GLY A 214 15.51 0.35 12.24
N GLN A 215 15.82 -0.77 11.61
CA GLN A 215 15.59 -1.03 10.20
C GLN A 215 14.09 -1.11 9.87
N GLU A 216 13.70 -0.63 8.72
CA GLU A 216 12.35 -0.73 8.19
C GLU A 216 12.28 -1.75 7.05
N CYS A 217 11.26 -2.59 7.07
CA CYS A 217 10.96 -3.46 5.94
C CYS A 217 9.52 -3.33 5.46
N SER A 218 9.33 -3.66 4.20
CA SER A 218 8.04 -3.71 3.51
C SER A 218 7.81 -5.11 2.99
N VAL A 219 6.74 -5.77 3.43
CA VAL A 219 6.31 -7.07 2.88
C VAL A 219 5.24 -6.83 1.83
N ASP A 220 5.57 -7.07 0.58
CA ASP A 220 4.62 -7.02 -0.54
C ASP A 220 3.99 -8.40 -0.72
N ILE A 221 2.68 -8.44 -0.83
CA ILE A 221 1.90 -9.68 -0.75
C ILE A 221 0.87 -9.71 -1.87
N ALA A 222 0.82 -10.83 -2.58
CA ALA A 222 -0.33 -11.23 -3.38
C ALA A 222 -1.23 -12.13 -2.52
N CYS A 223 -2.49 -11.78 -2.38
CA CYS A 223 -3.45 -12.54 -1.57
C CYS A 223 -4.82 -12.62 -2.24
N SER A 224 -5.55 -13.67 -1.93
CA SER A 224 -6.91 -13.89 -2.40
C SER A 224 -7.78 -14.42 -1.27
N ASN A 225 -8.88 -13.72 -0.98
CA ASN A 225 -9.86 -14.13 0.03
C ASN A 225 -9.24 -14.48 1.39
N GLY A 226 -8.33 -13.64 1.88
CA GLY A 226 -7.66 -13.84 3.17
C GLY A 226 -6.55 -14.89 3.17
N LYS A 227 -6.13 -15.39 2.00
CA LYS A 227 -5.03 -16.36 1.86
C LYS A 227 -3.87 -15.75 1.09
N ILE A 228 -2.65 -15.94 1.57
CA ILE A 228 -1.43 -15.54 0.87
C ILE A 228 -1.18 -16.50 -0.29
N LEU A 229 -0.95 -15.94 -1.47
CA LEU A 229 -0.52 -16.64 -2.68
C LEU A 229 1.01 -16.62 -2.81
N ALA A 230 1.59 -15.43 -2.62
CA ALA A 230 3.02 -15.21 -2.59
C ALA A 230 3.34 -13.93 -1.81
N LEU A 231 4.54 -13.85 -1.25
CA LEU A 231 5.00 -12.66 -0.54
C LEU A 231 6.52 -12.53 -0.64
N VAL A 232 7.00 -11.28 -0.60
CA VAL A 232 8.43 -10.94 -0.64
C VAL A 232 8.67 -9.74 0.26
N THR A 233 9.67 -9.81 1.11
CA THR A 233 10.10 -8.70 1.96
C THR A 233 11.14 -7.86 1.25
N ARG A 234 10.97 -6.54 1.28
CA ARG A 234 11.98 -5.57 0.82
C ARG A 234 12.53 -4.80 2.01
N ILE A 235 13.85 -4.71 2.06
CA ILE A 235 14.59 -3.86 3.00
C ILE A 235 15.26 -2.75 2.19
N LYS A 236 15.03 -1.48 2.59
CA LYS A 236 15.56 -0.33 1.87
C LYS A 236 16.87 0.11 2.48
N PHE A 237 17.89 0.20 1.65
CA PHE A 237 19.18 0.83 1.94
C PHE A 237 19.30 2.16 1.19
N LYS A 238 20.40 2.88 1.42
CA LYS A 238 20.58 4.22 0.85
C LYS A 238 20.53 4.26 -0.68
N PHE A 239 21.11 3.25 -1.36
CA PHE A 239 21.24 3.23 -2.83
C PHE A 239 20.58 2.03 -3.48
N TYR A 240 20.18 1.02 -2.73
CA TYR A 240 19.59 -0.23 -3.23
C TYR A 240 18.52 -0.75 -2.28
N GLN A 241 17.82 -1.77 -2.70
CA GLN A 241 16.93 -2.55 -1.83
C GLN A 241 17.32 -4.01 -1.93
N GLU A 242 17.13 -4.75 -0.84
CA GLU A 242 17.23 -6.20 -0.83
C GLU A 242 15.85 -6.82 -0.74
N CYS A 243 15.61 -7.83 -1.59
CA CYS A 243 14.37 -8.58 -1.62
C CYS A 243 14.60 -9.98 -1.08
N TYR A 244 13.80 -10.41 -0.10
CA TYR A 244 13.91 -11.67 0.61
C TYR A 244 12.62 -12.48 0.43
N ILE A 245 12.72 -13.76 0.06
CA ILE A 245 11.57 -14.67 0.01
C ILE A 245 11.29 -15.35 1.36
N GLU A 246 12.21 -15.24 2.32
CA GLU A 246 12.06 -15.70 3.70
C GLU A 246 12.39 -14.56 4.66
N HIS A 247 11.51 -14.28 5.62
CA HIS A 247 11.71 -13.21 6.60
C HIS A 247 10.85 -13.44 7.85
N PRO A 248 11.32 -13.10 9.06
CA PRO A 248 10.57 -13.30 10.32
C PRO A 248 9.17 -12.69 10.34
N CYS A 249 8.96 -11.57 9.63
CA CYS A 249 7.65 -10.90 9.57
C CYS A 249 6.58 -11.68 8.80
N HIS A 250 6.93 -12.74 8.05
CA HIS A 250 5.98 -13.47 7.21
C HIS A 250 4.88 -14.17 8.03
N GLU A 251 5.19 -14.68 9.21
CA GLU A 251 4.20 -15.33 10.08
C GLU A 251 3.15 -14.31 10.57
N ILE A 252 3.57 -13.12 10.92
CA ILE A 252 2.65 -12.03 11.30
C ILE A 252 1.77 -11.65 10.11
N CYS A 253 2.33 -11.60 8.91
CA CYS A 253 1.58 -11.30 7.68
C CYS A 253 0.46 -12.30 7.43
N LYS A 254 0.64 -13.60 7.72
CA LYS A 254 -0.42 -14.62 7.57
C LYS A 254 -1.63 -14.30 8.44
N ILE A 255 -1.39 -13.98 9.71
CA ILE A 255 -2.46 -13.63 10.67
C ILE A 255 -3.21 -12.37 10.20
N LEU A 256 -2.49 -11.33 9.78
CA LEU A 256 -3.09 -10.07 9.33
C LEU A 256 -3.89 -10.24 8.03
N VAL A 257 -3.36 -10.97 7.06
CA VAL A 257 -4.03 -11.23 5.77
C VAL A 257 -5.34 -11.97 5.98
N GLU A 258 -5.35 -12.99 6.84
CA GLU A 258 -6.55 -13.74 7.19
C GLU A 258 -7.56 -12.87 7.96
N HIS A 259 -7.12 -12.19 9.02
CA HIS A 259 -8.00 -11.37 9.86
C HIS A 259 -8.69 -10.25 9.07
N PHE A 260 -7.95 -9.55 8.23
CA PHE A 260 -8.50 -8.45 7.42
C PHE A 260 -9.13 -8.90 6.11
N GLN A 261 -9.17 -10.22 5.83
CA GLN A 261 -9.70 -10.79 4.58
C GLN A 261 -9.12 -10.07 3.36
N CYS A 262 -7.79 -9.94 3.35
CA CYS A 262 -7.09 -9.25 2.28
C CYS A 262 -7.30 -9.95 0.93
N ASP A 263 -7.48 -9.13 -0.14
CA ASP A 263 -7.84 -9.63 -1.48
C ASP A 263 -7.26 -8.72 -2.57
N GLY A 264 -6.04 -9.01 -2.98
CA GLY A 264 -5.33 -8.22 -3.99
C GLY A 264 -3.83 -8.19 -3.77
N LEU A 265 -3.20 -7.11 -4.24
CA LEU A 265 -1.84 -6.75 -3.88
C LEU A 265 -1.89 -5.81 -2.69
N ILE A 266 -1.21 -6.17 -1.62
CA ILE A 266 -1.15 -5.36 -0.39
C ILE A 266 0.30 -5.19 0.05
N ASN A 267 0.53 -4.25 0.98
CA ASN A 267 1.84 -4.03 1.58
C ASN A 267 1.69 -3.89 3.10
N ILE A 268 2.51 -4.62 3.87
CA ILE A 268 2.59 -4.51 5.32
C ILE A 268 3.98 -3.99 5.67
N GLN A 269 4.04 -2.95 6.50
CA GLN A 269 5.29 -2.33 6.92
C GLN A 269 5.62 -2.65 8.37
N PHE A 270 6.90 -2.89 8.62
CA PHE A 270 7.46 -3.17 9.93
C PHE A 270 8.69 -2.31 10.19
N LYS A 271 8.97 -2.06 11.46
CA LYS A 271 10.18 -1.37 11.89
C LYS A 271 10.74 -2.01 13.14
N GLN A 272 12.06 -2.10 13.22
CA GLN A 272 12.74 -2.62 14.39
C GLN A 272 12.83 -1.58 15.49
N ASP A 273 12.72 -2.07 16.73
CA ASP A 273 13.15 -1.31 17.91
C ASP A 273 14.66 -1.38 18.11
N ASP A 274 15.16 -0.80 19.19
CA ASP A 274 16.58 -0.75 19.55
C ASP A 274 17.15 -2.14 19.92
N GLN A 275 16.28 -3.13 20.17
CA GLN A 275 16.65 -4.52 20.46
C GLN A 275 16.61 -5.41 19.20
N GLY A 276 16.20 -4.85 18.06
CA GLY A 276 16.07 -5.56 16.81
C GLY A 276 14.75 -6.33 16.64
N ALA A 277 13.78 -6.17 17.55
CA ALA A 277 12.47 -6.78 17.42
C ALA A 277 11.61 -6.02 16.39
N TRP A 278 10.91 -6.77 15.54
CA TRP A 278 10.04 -6.19 14.51
C TRP A 278 8.67 -5.81 15.07
N HIS A 279 8.27 -4.56 14.87
CA HIS A 279 6.96 -4.02 15.19
C HIS A 279 6.19 -3.64 13.93
N ILE A 280 4.89 -3.90 13.93
CA ILE A 280 3.99 -3.57 12.82
C ILE A 280 3.76 -2.06 12.80
N LEU A 281 3.98 -1.42 11.66
CA LEU A 281 3.68 0.01 11.45
C LEU A 281 2.29 0.24 10.87
N GLU A 282 1.99 -0.45 9.78
CA GLU A 282 0.72 -0.30 9.05
C GLU A 282 0.53 -1.42 8.02
N ILE A 283 -0.71 -1.60 7.60
CA ILE A 283 -1.10 -2.34 6.42
C ILE A 283 -1.69 -1.38 5.39
N ASN A 284 -1.27 -1.53 4.15
CA ASN A 284 -1.80 -0.80 3.02
C ASN A 284 -2.56 -1.76 2.11
N PRO A 285 -3.89 -1.62 1.92
CA PRO A 285 -4.68 -2.49 1.03
C PRO A 285 -4.44 -2.12 -0.44
N ARG A 286 -3.18 -1.98 -0.81
CA ARG A 286 -2.69 -1.60 -2.14
C ARG A 286 -1.22 -1.93 -2.29
N PRO A 287 -0.69 -2.09 -3.51
CA PRO A 287 0.73 -2.29 -3.73
C PRO A 287 1.55 -1.06 -3.33
N ALA A 288 2.75 -1.28 -2.81
CA ALA A 288 3.73 -0.24 -2.53
C ALA A 288 4.39 0.25 -3.83
N GLY A 289 4.98 1.47 -3.79
CA GLY A 289 5.65 2.03 -4.96
C GLY A 289 6.82 1.20 -5.50
N GLY A 290 7.47 0.42 -4.64
CA GLY A 290 8.59 -0.45 -5.04
C GLY A 290 8.22 -1.93 -5.15
N PHE A 291 6.94 -2.30 -5.18
CA PHE A 291 6.54 -3.71 -5.20
C PHE A 291 7.10 -4.47 -6.42
N SER A 292 7.28 -3.78 -7.54
CA SER A 292 7.83 -4.39 -8.77
C SER A 292 9.25 -4.91 -8.62
N TYR A 293 10.01 -4.43 -7.62
CA TYR A 293 11.36 -4.93 -7.37
C TYR A 293 11.39 -6.39 -6.93
N THR A 294 10.28 -6.86 -6.35
CA THR A 294 10.11 -8.25 -5.91
C THR A 294 10.24 -9.27 -7.05
N GLN A 295 9.94 -8.86 -8.31
CA GLN A 295 10.06 -9.74 -9.48
C GLN A 295 11.47 -10.31 -9.67
N HIS A 296 12.50 -9.58 -9.23
CA HIS A 296 13.88 -10.01 -9.36
C HIS A 296 14.22 -11.26 -8.51
N THR A 297 13.39 -11.59 -7.53
CA THR A 297 13.45 -12.88 -6.83
C THR A 297 12.91 -14.04 -7.66
N GLY A 298 12.30 -13.79 -8.81
CA GLY A 298 11.55 -14.76 -9.59
C GLY A 298 10.05 -14.82 -9.24
N ILE A 299 9.59 -14.08 -8.23
CA ILE A 299 8.18 -14.03 -7.82
C ILE A 299 7.50 -12.82 -8.44
N ASN A 300 6.54 -13.06 -9.33
CA ASN A 300 5.72 -12.01 -9.94
C ASN A 300 4.36 -11.94 -9.23
N LEU A 301 4.27 -11.09 -8.20
CA LEU A 301 3.11 -11.02 -7.31
C LEU A 301 1.79 -10.74 -8.04
N ILE A 302 1.77 -9.87 -9.07
CA ILE A 302 0.53 -9.62 -9.80
C ILE A 302 0.14 -10.81 -10.68
N ALA A 303 1.12 -11.52 -11.26
CA ALA A 303 0.83 -12.72 -12.03
C ALA A 303 0.29 -13.85 -11.15
N GLU A 304 0.80 -14.01 -9.90
CA GLU A 304 0.24 -14.95 -8.92
C GLU A 304 -1.24 -14.64 -8.63
N LEU A 305 -1.56 -13.37 -8.41
CA LEU A 305 -2.94 -12.94 -8.15
C LEU A 305 -3.86 -13.20 -9.35
N ILE A 306 -3.45 -12.81 -10.55
CA ILE A 306 -4.27 -12.97 -11.76
C ILE A 306 -4.45 -14.44 -12.11
N ALA A 307 -3.40 -15.25 -11.98
CA ALA A 307 -3.48 -16.70 -12.20
C ALA A 307 -4.49 -17.37 -11.27
N GLU A 308 -4.48 -17.03 -9.98
CA GLU A 308 -5.45 -17.54 -9.00
C GLU A 308 -6.88 -17.08 -9.35
N LYS A 309 -7.07 -15.78 -9.60
CA LYS A 309 -8.40 -15.21 -9.86
C LYS A 309 -9.05 -15.74 -11.16
N LEU A 310 -8.26 -16.00 -12.19
CA LEU A 310 -8.76 -16.44 -13.49
C LEU A 310 -8.52 -17.94 -13.76
N HIS A 311 -8.02 -18.66 -12.76
CA HIS A 311 -7.69 -20.10 -12.87
C HIS A 311 -6.76 -20.41 -14.04
N LEU A 312 -5.72 -19.57 -14.21
CA LEU A 312 -4.71 -19.70 -15.25
C LEU A 312 -3.46 -20.41 -14.70
N VAL A 313 -2.76 -21.10 -15.58
CA VAL A 313 -1.49 -21.76 -15.23
C VAL A 313 -0.35 -20.77 -15.31
N LEU A 314 0.26 -20.45 -14.14
CA LEU A 314 1.44 -19.61 -14.05
C LEU A 314 2.70 -20.46 -14.09
N LYS A 315 3.62 -20.15 -15.02
CA LYS A 315 4.98 -20.72 -15.03
C LYS A 315 5.85 -19.90 -14.06
N ARG A 316 6.34 -20.57 -13.03
CA ARG A 316 7.18 -19.96 -11.99
C ARG A 316 8.63 -20.34 -12.23
N PRO A 317 9.56 -19.37 -12.35
CA PRO A 317 10.99 -19.67 -12.25
C PRO A 317 11.33 -20.14 -10.84
N VAL A 318 12.48 -20.75 -10.67
CA VAL A 318 13.00 -21.08 -9.34
C VAL A 318 13.33 -19.76 -8.62
N PRO A 319 12.76 -19.50 -7.45
CA PRO A 319 13.00 -18.25 -6.75
C PRO A 319 14.44 -18.17 -6.21
N THR A 320 14.97 -16.95 -6.17
CA THR A 320 16.25 -16.63 -5.51
C THR A 320 15.97 -16.11 -4.11
N THR A 321 16.64 -16.68 -3.10
CA THR A 321 16.38 -16.40 -1.69
C THR A 321 16.57 -14.92 -1.32
N VAL A 322 17.64 -14.30 -1.83
CA VAL A 322 17.95 -12.88 -1.60
C VAL A 322 18.45 -12.26 -2.90
N VAL A 323 17.92 -11.10 -3.25
CA VAL A 323 18.34 -10.35 -4.43
C VAL A 323 18.52 -8.88 -4.07
N GLN A 324 19.65 -8.31 -4.47
CA GLN A 324 19.88 -6.87 -4.38
C GLN A 324 19.38 -6.18 -5.65
N VAL A 325 18.56 -5.15 -5.48
CA VAL A 325 17.93 -4.39 -6.58
C VAL A 325 18.35 -2.93 -6.50
N LEU A 326 18.86 -2.40 -7.61
CA LEU A 326 19.21 -1.00 -7.79
C LEU A 326 18.06 -0.28 -8.52
N PRO A 327 17.32 0.62 -7.87
CA PRO A 327 16.33 1.44 -8.55
C PRO A 327 16.99 2.39 -9.55
N ILE A 328 16.47 2.42 -10.77
CA ILE A 328 16.90 3.38 -11.79
C ILE A 328 15.72 4.21 -12.28
N ILE A 329 15.98 5.45 -12.65
CA ILE A 329 15.00 6.32 -13.32
C ILE A 329 15.25 6.23 -14.81
N GLN A 330 14.23 5.84 -15.56
CA GLN A 330 14.27 5.81 -17.01
C GLN A 330 13.38 6.91 -17.60
N SER A 331 13.91 7.67 -18.56
CA SER A 331 13.14 8.63 -19.33
C SER A 331 12.57 7.98 -20.59
N ILE A 332 11.37 8.39 -20.98
CA ILE A 332 10.76 8.04 -22.26
C ILE A 332 10.52 9.31 -23.07
N LYS A 333 10.69 9.23 -24.40
CA LYS A 333 10.29 10.33 -25.28
C LYS A 333 8.76 10.38 -25.34
N ASN A 334 8.17 11.51 -24.97
CA ASN A 334 6.75 11.73 -25.19
C ASN A 334 6.54 12.02 -26.68
N GLY A 335 6.15 11.01 -27.43
CA GLY A 335 5.92 11.07 -28.87
C GLY A 335 4.44 11.17 -29.26
N LEU A 336 3.59 11.53 -28.29
CA LEU A 336 2.13 11.61 -28.46
C LEU A 336 1.68 12.98 -28.90
#